data_397e3fe34665b33b3332a243dd7b8fd6
#
_entry.id   397e3fe34665b33b3332a243dd7b8fd6
#
_cell.length_a   1.000
_cell.length_b   1.000
_cell.length_c   1.000
_cell.angle_alpha   90.00
_cell.angle_beta   90.00
_cell.angle_gamma   90.00
#
_symmetry.space_group_name_H-M   'P 1'
#
loop_
_entity.id
_entity.type
_entity.pdbx_description
1 polymer ?
#
loop_
_entity_poly.entity_id
_entity_poly.type
_entity_poly.pdbx_seq_one_letter_code
_entity_poly.pdbx_strand_id
1 'polypeptide(L)'
;MKNFFVVHGKTMALFGVMLVLVLLLGYVALQAGPLAPVPITVETVQVKALQPALFGMGTVEARVTHKIGPTVAGRIKRVDVQTGDVVKAGQVLGEMDPVDLDDKIAAQEATIKRAQASVMAVEAQVQELTARKAFAEVQSKRYATLLVSQSVSEEGASIKRQELAIAQASLAAALANLDASRQEHARARADRDGLVRQRANLRLISPAAGIVSRRDADAGTTAVAGQAVVEVIERGSLWLSVRFDQQRAQGLAAQLPAQIVLRSRAGEAVAGRVVRLEPHADAVTEELLAKVEFNASPAVMPPIGELAEVTVALPAHAALPVVPNASIQRLDGRLGVWLLEQQTLRFAPVKTGATDLQGLVQIVQGLSGGEQLVVYSRKALTANTRVTVVQQIAGVAP
;
A
#
# COMPACT_ATOMS: atom_id res chain seq x y z
N MET A 1 37.40 103.42 14.48
CA MET A 1 36.49 102.49 15.12
C MET A 1 35.60 101.64 14.17
N LYS A 2 35.87 101.56 12.86
CA LYS A 2 35.05 100.80 11.89
C LYS A 2 35.53 99.35 11.60
N ASN A 3 36.78 99.01 11.91
CA ASN A 3 37.36 97.72 11.56
C ASN A 3 37.25 96.66 12.65
N PHE A 4 36.85 96.98 13.88
CA PHE A 4 36.75 96.08 14.96
C PHE A 4 35.41 95.26 14.99
N PHE A 5 34.36 95.91 14.44
CA PHE A 5 33.01 95.22 14.38
C PHE A 5 32.88 94.24 13.23
N VAL A 6 33.63 94.34 12.17
CA VAL A 6 33.55 93.46 10.97
C VAL A 6 34.26 92.13 11.22
N VAL A 7 35.30 92.08 12.04
CA VAL A 7 36.05 90.84 12.35
C VAL A 7 35.25 89.96 13.38
N HIS A 8 34.58 90.56 14.38
CA HIS A 8 33.80 89.88 15.33
C HIS A 8 32.47 89.33 14.78
N GLY A 9 31.86 90.01 13.82
CA GLY A 9 30.66 89.55 13.11
C GLY A 9 30.89 88.27 12.29
N LYS A 10 32.03 88.17 11.61
CA LYS A 10 32.40 86.99 10.85
C LYS A 10 32.74 85.79 11.73
N THR A 11 33.38 85.98 12.86
CA THR A 11 33.69 84.96 13.84
C THR A 11 32.41 84.49 14.57
N MET A 12 31.47 85.38 14.92
CA MET A 12 30.17 85.02 15.50
C MET A 12 29.26 84.24 14.53
N ALA A 13 29.28 84.63 13.22
CA ALA A 13 28.58 83.90 12.16
C ALA A 13 29.18 82.49 11.96
N LEU A 14 30.52 82.39 12.01
CA LEU A 14 31.20 81.07 11.92
C LEU A 14 30.93 80.19 13.09
N PHE A 15 30.88 80.75 14.34
CA PHE A 15 30.40 79.98 15.56
C PHE A 15 28.98 79.59 15.43
N GLY A 16 28.06 80.41 14.93
CA GLY A 16 26.65 80.04 14.71
C GLY A 16 26.48 78.90 13.70
N VAL A 17 27.18 78.91 12.58
CA VAL A 17 27.17 77.84 11.58
C VAL A 17 27.75 76.54 12.17
N MET A 18 28.87 76.64 12.90
CA MET A 18 29.47 75.46 13.57
C MET A 18 28.57 74.86 14.62
N LEU A 19 27.87 75.69 15.40
CA LEU A 19 26.87 75.18 16.39
C LEU A 19 25.70 74.44 15.72
N VAL A 20 25.17 75.01 14.62
CA VAL A 20 24.12 74.37 13.82
C VAL A 20 24.60 73.07 13.24
N LEU A 21 25.82 73.00 12.74
CA LEU A 21 26.43 71.81 12.15
C LEU A 21 26.65 70.72 13.20
N VAL A 22 27.12 71.12 14.43
CA VAL A 22 27.26 70.19 15.57
C VAL A 22 25.90 69.68 16.04
N LEU A 23 24.86 70.54 16.10
CA LEU A 23 23.51 70.12 16.44
C LEU A 23 22.91 69.17 15.39
N LEU A 24 23.13 69.49 14.09
CA LEU A 24 22.67 68.66 12.97
C LEU A 24 23.41 67.32 12.94
N LEU A 25 24.72 67.31 13.18
CA LEU A 25 25.54 66.10 13.27
C LEU A 25 25.11 65.25 14.49
N GLY A 26 24.84 65.92 15.66
CA GLY A 26 24.25 65.25 16.83
C GLY A 26 22.88 64.63 16.54
N TYR A 27 22.01 65.37 15.87
CA TYR A 27 20.69 64.90 15.47
C TYR A 27 20.80 63.68 14.50
N VAL A 28 21.63 63.75 13.50
CA VAL A 28 21.84 62.60 12.55
C VAL A 28 22.49 61.45 13.27
N ALA A 29 23.45 61.66 14.18
CA ALA A 29 24.09 60.61 14.96
C ALA A 29 23.09 59.87 15.89
N LEU A 30 22.09 60.58 16.47
CA LEU A 30 21.09 60.05 17.34
C LEU A 30 19.92 59.37 16.61
N GLN A 31 19.55 59.83 15.41
CA GLN A 31 18.40 59.30 14.66
C GLN A 31 18.74 58.36 13.50
N ALA A 32 19.84 58.51 12.81
CA ALA A 32 20.24 57.75 11.64
C ALA A 32 21.65 57.11 11.74
N GLY A 33 22.43 57.50 12.79
CA GLY A 33 23.80 57.09 13.03
C GLY A 33 23.95 55.82 13.91
N PRO A 34 25.18 55.57 14.39
CA PRO A 34 25.48 54.42 15.23
C PRO A 34 24.79 54.39 16.59
N LEU A 35 24.27 55.52 17.04
CA LEU A 35 23.52 55.67 18.31
C LEU A 35 22.02 55.62 18.14
N ALA A 36 21.52 55.46 16.90
CA ALA A 36 20.08 55.29 16.63
C ALA A 36 19.53 54.02 17.23
N PRO A 37 18.32 54.06 17.80
CA PRO A 37 17.69 52.84 18.33
C PRO A 37 17.46 51.79 17.22
N VAL A 38 17.77 50.56 17.54
CA VAL A 38 17.61 49.44 16.60
C VAL A 38 16.14 49.05 16.56
N PRO A 39 15.50 49.04 15.37
CA PRO A 39 14.15 48.54 15.24
C PRO A 39 14.11 47.01 15.47
N ILE A 40 13.21 46.57 16.34
CA ILE A 40 12.98 45.18 16.69
C ILE A 40 11.49 44.85 16.57
N THR A 41 11.16 43.59 16.22
CA THR A 41 9.82 43.05 16.43
C THR A 41 9.79 42.19 17.66
N VAL A 42 8.72 42.30 18.43
CA VAL A 42 8.53 41.55 19.69
C VAL A 42 7.30 40.70 19.60
N GLU A 43 7.33 39.54 20.27
CA GLU A 43 6.18 38.65 20.46
C GLU A 43 6.11 38.21 21.92
N THR A 44 4.90 37.95 22.41
CA THR A 44 4.71 37.42 23.76
C THR A 44 4.80 35.94 23.79
N VAL A 45 5.62 35.38 24.68
CA VAL A 45 5.78 33.97 24.89
C VAL A 45 4.46 33.35 25.34
N GLN A 46 3.93 32.45 24.52
CA GLN A 46 2.71 31.70 24.82
C GLN A 46 3.06 30.33 25.40
N VAL A 47 2.28 29.89 26.39
CA VAL A 47 2.33 28.52 26.91
C VAL A 47 1.26 27.71 26.21
N LYS A 48 1.67 26.82 25.33
CA LYS A 48 0.76 25.93 24.61
C LYS A 48 1.35 24.55 24.37
N ALA A 49 0.47 23.55 24.21
CA ALA A 49 0.89 22.23 23.75
C ALA A 49 1.37 22.34 22.30
N LEU A 50 2.58 21.86 22.03
CA LEU A 50 3.10 21.76 20.68
C LEU A 50 2.77 20.38 20.12
N GLN A 51 2.20 20.36 18.92
CA GLN A 51 1.95 19.13 18.19
C GLN A 51 2.97 19.01 17.05
N PRO A 52 4.07 18.28 17.27
CA PRO A 52 5.03 18.08 16.21
C PRO A 52 4.39 17.34 15.04
N ALA A 53 4.90 17.58 13.87
CA ALA A 53 4.48 16.85 12.69
C ALA A 53 5.71 16.38 11.90
N LEU A 54 5.60 15.22 11.30
CA LEU A 54 6.65 14.62 10.50
C LEU A 54 6.25 14.67 9.04
N PHE A 55 7.04 15.33 8.24
CA PHE A 55 6.87 15.42 6.79
C PHE A 55 7.64 14.28 6.10
N GLY A 56 7.03 13.66 5.10
CA GLY A 56 7.65 12.63 4.26
C GLY A 56 7.14 12.67 2.84
N MET A 57 7.95 12.13 1.93
CA MET A 57 7.58 11.93 0.53
C MET A 57 7.24 10.46 0.31
N GLY A 58 6.17 10.19 -0.42
CA GLY A 58 5.74 8.84 -0.70
C GLY A 58 5.29 8.63 -2.14
N THR A 59 5.10 7.36 -2.49
CA THR A 59 4.53 6.93 -3.76
C THR A 59 3.28 6.11 -3.52
N VAL A 60 2.28 6.29 -4.37
CA VAL A 60 1.07 5.46 -4.36
C VAL A 60 1.42 4.05 -4.86
N GLU A 61 1.08 3.05 -4.08
CA GLU A 61 1.29 1.64 -4.40
C GLU A 61 -0.01 0.85 -4.20
N ALA A 62 -0.17 -0.24 -4.94
CA ALA A 62 -1.20 -1.23 -4.64
C ALA A 62 -0.68 -2.22 -3.62
N ARG A 63 -1.41 -2.42 -2.52
CA ARG A 63 -1.10 -3.46 -1.52
C ARG A 63 -1.24 -4.86 -2.10
N VAL A 64 -2.23 -5.07 -2.96
CA VAL A 64 -2.52 -6.34 -3.61
C VAL A 64 -2.52 -6.13 -5.12
N THR A 65 -1.59 -6.81 -5.79
CA THR A 65 -1.48 -6.87 -7.25
C THR A 65 -1.55 -8.32 -7.68
N HIS A 66 -2.55 -8.66 -8.48
CA HIS A 66 -2.71 -9.98 -9.04
C HIS A 66 -2.04 -10.03 -10.40
N LYS A 67 -0.99 -10.83 -10.51
CA LYS A 67 -0.30 -11.13 -11.76
C LYS A 67 -0.92 -12.37 -12.38
N ILE A 68 -1.74 -12.16 -13.41
CA ILE A 68 -2.50 -13.21 -14.09
C ILE A 68 -1.71 -13.63 -15.33
N GLY A 69 -1.37 -14.91 -15.39
CA GLY A 69 -0.63 -15.51 -16.49
C GLY A 69 -0.95 -16.99 -16.65
N PRO A 70 -0.42 -17.65 -17.68
CA PRO A 70 -0.64 -19.06 -17.94
C PRO A 70 0.03 -19.95 -16.90
N THR A 71 -0.61 -21.08 -16.62
CA THR A 71 -0.03 -22.17 -15.79
C THR A 71 0.86 -23.12 -16.58
N VAL A 72 0.73 -23.12 -17.91
CA VAL A 72 1.55 -23.89 -18.86
C VAL A 72 2.01 -22.96 -19.98
N ALA A 73 3.19 -23.21 -20.51
CA ALA A 73 3.71 -22.44 -21.63
C ALA A 73 2.87 -22.68 -22.92
N GLY A 74 2.62 -21.58 -23.64
CA GLY A 74 1.83 -21.65 -24.89
C GLY A 74 1.66 -20.28 -25.52
N ARG A 75 1.00 -20.25 -26.68
CA ARG A 75 0.67 -19.02 -27.38
C ARG A 75 -0.64 -18.42 -26.82
N ILE A 76 -0.68 -17.10 -26.66
CA ILE A 76 -1.89 -16.38 -26.30
C ILE A 76 -2.80 -16.29 -27.53
N LYS A 77 -4.03 -16.80 -27.42
CA LYS A 77 -5.04 -16.73 -28.48
C LYS A 77 -5.67 -15.35 -28.54
N ARG A 78 -6.05 -14.81 -27.39
CA ARG A 78 -6.68 -13.48 -27.26
C ARG A 78 -6.51 -12.92 -25.85
N VAL A 79 -6.51 -11.60 -25.77
CA VAL A 79 -6.62 -10.84 -24.50
C VAL A 79 -7.81 -9.88 -24.67
N ASP A 80 -8.78 -9.97 -23.76
CA ASP A 80 -10.09 -9.32 -23.91
C ASP A 80 -10.18 -8.00 -23.14
N VAL A 81 -9.09 -7.57 -22.48
CA VAL A 81 -9.03 -6.39 -21.62
C VAL A 81 -7.87 -5.47 -22.01
N GLN A 82 -8.04 -4.17 -21.68
CA GLN A 82 -7.04 -3.14 -21.85
C GLN A 82 -6.65 -2.54 -20.49
N THR A 83 -5.49 -1.88 -20.45
CA THR A 83 -5.07 -1.10 -19.26
C THR A 83 -6.11 -0.03 -18.95
N GLY A 84 -6.54 0.04 -17.69
CA GLY A 84 -7.60 0.92 -17.21
C GLY A 84 -8.98 0.28 -17.11
N ASP A 85 -9.20 -0.89 -17.72
CA ASP A 85 -10.50 -1.57 -17.65
C ASP A 85 -10.80 -2.04 -16.22
N VAL A 86 -12.08 -1.94 -15.86
CA VAL A 86 -12.62 -2.46 -14.60
C VAL A 86 -13.06 -3.90 -14.80
N VAL A 87 -12.54 -4.81 -14.00
CA VAL A 87 -12.82 -6.25 -14.07
C VAL A 87 -13.46 -6.76 -12.79
N LYS A 88 -14.25 -7.84 -12.92
CA LYS A 88 -14.90 -8.53 -11.80
C LYS A 88 -14.13 -9.78 -11.42
N ALA A 89 -14.29 -10.25 -10.19
CA ALA A 89 -13.83 -11.57 -9.79
C ALA A 89 -14.46 -12.65 -10.67
N GLY A 90 -13.66 -13.61 -11.14
CA GLY A 90 -14.09 -14.68 -12.05
C GLY A 90 -14.21 -14.27 -13.53
N GLN A 91 -13.96 -13.00 -13.86
CA GLN A 91 -14.02 -12.54 -15.26
C GLN A 91 -12.84 -13.12 -16.05
N VAL A 92 -13.14 -13.63 -17.26
CA VAL A 92 -12.12 -14.07 -18.23
C VAL A 92 -11.46 -12.82 -18.83
N LEU A 93 -10.15 -12.72 -18.71
CA LEU A 93 -9.34 -11.62 -19.22
C LEU A 93 -8.69 -11.95 -20.56
N GLY A 94 -8.58 -13.23 -20.88
CA GLY A 94 -7.97 -13.75 -22.10
C GLY A 94 -7.96 -15.26 -22.12
N GLU A 95 -7.41 -15.82 -23.19
CA GLU A 95 -7.37 -17.26 -23.42
C GLU A 95 -6.09 -17.64 -24.15
N MET A 96 -5.48 -18.74 -23.69
CA MET A 96 -4.37 -19.38 -24.39
C MET A 96 -4.88 -20.23 -25.57
N ASP A 97 -4.03 -20.45 -26.56
CA ASP A 97 -4.35 -21.31 -27.67
C ASP A 97 -4.43 -22.79 -27.20
N PRO A 98 -5.57 -23.48 -27.35
CA PRO A 98 -5.72 -24.84 -26.91
C PRO A 98 -4.90 -25.85 -27.77
N VAL A 99 -4.36 -25.41 -28.90
CA VAL A 99 -3.63 -26.26 -29.87
C VAL A 99 -4.49 -27.47 -30.24
N ASP A 100 -4.16 -28.67 -29.74
CA ASP A 100 -4.82 -29.95 -30.02
C ASP A 100 -5.72 -30.49 -28.89
N LEU A 101 -5.93 -29.69 -27.82
CA LEU A 101 -6.69 -30.16 -26.66
C LEU A 101 -8.17 -30.44 -26.94
N ASP A 102 -8.78 -29.65 -27.79
CA ASP A 102 -10.18 -29.86 -28.18
C ASP A 102 -10.34 -31.18 -28.98
N ASP A 103 -9.38 -31.50 -29.86
CA ASP A 103 -9.35 -32.76 -30.59
C ASP A 103 -9.08 -33.95 -29.66
N LYS A 104 -8.18 -33.81 -28.69
CA LYS A 104 -7.93 -34.82 -27.65
C LYS A 104 -9.16 -35.12 -26.80
N ILE A 105 -9.91 -34.08 -26.42
CA ILE A 105 -11.18 -34.26 -25.69
C ILE A 105 -12.17 -35.03 -26.56
N ALA A 106 -12.35 -34.68 -27.82
CA ALA A 106 -13.24 -35.37 -28.74
C ALA A 106 -12.85 -36.85 -28.95
N ALA A 107 -11.55 -37.15 -29.10
CA ALA A 107 -11.04 -38.52 -29.19
C ALA A 107 -11.32 -39.34 -27.91
N GLN A 108 -11.18 -38.70 -26.74
CA GLN A 108 -11.46 -39.37 -25.46
C GLN A 108 -12.97 -39.59 -25.24
N GLU A 109 -13.83 -38.70 -25.75
CA GLU A 109 -15.28 -38.92 -25.77
C GLU A 109 -15.67 -40.12 -26.63
N ALA A 110 -15.03 -40.32 -27.76
CA ALA A 110 -15.22 -41.53 -28.58
C ALA A 110 -14.78 -42.79 -27.81
N THR A 111 -13.69 -42.74 -27.05
CA THR A 111 -13.23 -43.82 -26.17
C THR A 111 -14.23 -44.15 -25.10
N ILE A 112 -14.83 -43.16 -24.46
CA ILE A 112 -15.90 -43.33 -23.44
C ILE A 112 -17.11 -44.05 -24.05
N LYS A 113 -17.55 -43.63 -25.24
CA LYS A 113 -18.67 -44.28 -25.98
C LYS A 113 -18.38 -45.76 -26.23
N ARG A 114 -17.15 -46.08 -26.67
CA ARG A 114 -16.72 -47.47 -26.87
C ARG A 114 -16.71 -48.27 -25.58
N ALA A 115 -16.17 -47.76 -24.50
CA ALA A 115 -16.15 -48.40 -23.19
C ALA A 115 -17.59 -48.63 -22.64
N GLN A 116 -18.48 -47.66 -22.85
CA GLN A 116 -19.90 -47.77 -22.48
C GLN A 116 -20.58 -48.91 -23.28
N ALA A 117 -20.32 -49.04 -24.56
CA ALA A 117 -20.85 -50.14 -25.38
C ALA A 117 -20.33 -51.49 -24.89
N SER A 118 -19.06 -51.59 -24.46
CA SER A 118 -18.49 -52.77 -23.83
C SER A 118 -19.22 -53.15 -22.53
N VAL A 119 -19.48 -52.18 -21.67
CA VAL A 119 -20.27 -52.41 -20.43
C VAL A 119 -21.66 -53.01 -20.78
N MET A 120 -22.38 -52.43 -21.74
CA MET A 120 -23.69 -52.91 -22.16
C MET A 120 -23.64 -54.33 -22.72
N ALA A 121 -22.60 -54.71 -23.49
CA ALA A 121 -22.44 -56.06 -24.01
C ALA A 121 -22.19 -57.08 -22.89
N VAL A 122 -21.35 -56.74 -21.90
CA VAL A 122 -21.09 -57.63 -20.75
C VAL A 122 -22.31 -57.70 -19.84
N GLU A 123 -23.09 -56.61 -19.68
CA GLU A 123 -24.39 -56.66 -18.95
C GLU A 123 -25.38 -57.61 -19.58
N ALA A 124 -25.51 -57.64 -20.89
CA ALA A 124 -26.34 -58.60 -21.62
C ALA A 124 -25.87 -60.05 -21.37
N GLN A 125 -24.56 -60.31 -21.33
CA GLN A 125 -23.99 -61.62 -21.02
C GLN A 125 -24.28 -62.03 -19.58
N VAL A 126 -24.21 -61.12 -18.59
CA VAL A 126 -24.61 -61.37 -17.19
C VAL A 126 -26.08 -61.76 -17.12
N GLN A 127 -26.97 -61.09 -17.87
CA GLN A 127 -28.38 -61.42 -17.93
C GLN A 127 -28.63 -62.84 -18.45
N GLU A 128 -27.95 -63.22 -19.55
CA GLU A 128 -28.01 -64.56 -20.12
C GLU A 128 -27.59 -65.65 -19.09
N LEU A 129 -26.41 -65.44 -18.46
CA LEU A 129 -25.87 -66.40 -17.49
C LEU A 129 -26.68 -66.45 -16.20
N THR A 130 -27.34 -65.33 -15.81
CA THR A 130 -28.30 -65.31 -14.68
C THR A 130 -29.51 -66.19 -14.95
N ALA A 131 -30.06 -66.12 -16.18
CA ALA A 131 -31.18 -66.98 -16.60
C ALA A 131 -30.77 -68.45 -16.65
N ARG A 132 -29.56 -68.74 -17.17
CA ARG A 132 -29.01 -70.12 -17.24
C ARG A 132 -28.83 -70.70 -15.82
N LYS A 133 -28.25 -69.94 -14.87
CA LYS A 133 -28.12 -70.35 -13.45
C LYS A 133 -29.46 -70.63 -12.87
N ALA A 134 -30.47 -69.75 -13.04
CA ALA A 134 -31.81 -69.94 -12.50
C ALA A 134 -32.47 -71.23 -13.02
N PHE A 135 -32.31 -71.53 -14.34
CA PHE A 135 -32.77 -72.77 -14.92
C PHE A 135 -32.09 -74.03 -14.28
N ALA A 136 -30.73 -74.01 -14.21
CA ALA A 136 -29.98 -75.12 -13.59
C ALA A 136 -30.33 -75.33 -12.13
N GLU A 137 -30.64 -74.28 -11.35
CA GLU A 137 -31.03 -74.33 -9.99
C GLU A 137 -32.41 -75.05 -9.82
N VAL A 138 -33.38 -74.72 -10.66
CA VAL A 138 -34.67 -75.35 -10.69
C VAL A 138 -34.55 -76.87 -11.01
N GLN A 139 -33.68 -77.18 -12.02
CA GLN A 139 -33.45 -78.57 -12.40
C GLN A 139 -32.72 -79.35 -11.31
N SER A 140 -31.71 -78.77 -10.69
CA SER A 140 -30.99 -79.44 -9.57
C SER A 140 -31.90 -79.70 -8.38
N LYS A 141 -32.79 -78.73 -7.98
CA LYS A 141 -33.77 -78.91 -6.94
C LYS A 141 -34.83 -80.01 -7.26
N ARG A 142 -35.32 -80.05 -8.51
CA ARG A 142 -36.24 -81.05 -8.99
C ARG A 142 -35.64 -82.47 -8.89
N TYR A 143 -34.39 -82.62 -9.39
CA TYR A 143 -33.75 -83.95 -9.35
C TYR A 143 -33.36 -84.34 -7.94
N ALA A 144 -33.04 -83.40 -7.05
CA ALA A 144 -32.84 -83.74 -5.63
C ALA A 144 -34.11 -84.25 -4.95
N THR A 145 -35.29 -83.71 -5.27
CA THR A 145 -36.59 -84.21 -4.75
C THR A 145 -36.93 -85.57 -5.32
N LEU A 146 -36.71 -85.79 -6.63
CA LEU A 146 -36.97 -87.10 -7.29
C LEU A 146 -36.03 -88.21 -6.79
N LEU A 147 -34.79 -87.87 -6.39
CA LEU A 147 -33.83 -88.76 -5.79
C LEU A 147 -34.36 -89.32 -4.43
N VAL A 148 -34.94 -88.46 -3.59
CA VAL A 148 -35.54 -88.83 -2.32
C VAL A 148 -36.70 -89.85 -2.54
N SER A 149 -37.46 -89.67 -3.64
CA SER A 149 -38.58 -90.65 -4.01
C SER A 149 -38.07 -91.80 -4.85
N GLN A 150 -36.74 -92.02 -5.00
CA GLN A 150 -36.14 -93.13 -5.76
C GLN A 150 -36.53 -93.12 -7.27
N SER A 151 -37.00 -92.00 -7.83
CA SER A 151 -37.52 -91.88 -9.18
C SER A 151 -36.44 -91.59 -10.21
N VAL A 152 -35.21 -91.30 -9.77
CA VAL A 152 -34.00 -91.01 -10.62
C VAL A 152 -32.78 -91.66 -9.98
N SER A 153 -31.71 -91.86 -10.79
CA SER A 153 -30.44 -92.36 -10.30
C SER A 153 -29.61 -91.30 -9.56
N GLU A 154 -28.75 -91.69 -8.67
CA GLU A 154 -27.82 -90.80 -7.95
C GLU A 154 -26.88 -90.10 -8.91
N GLU A 155 -26.42 -90.74 -9.99
CA GLU A 155 -25.66 -90.19 -11.05
C GLU A 155 -26.38 -89.03 -11.78
N GLY A 156 -27.67 -89.23 -12.13
CA GLY A 156 -28.48 -88.21 -12.75
C GLY A 156 -28.63 -86.94 -11.85
N ALA A 157 -28.81 -87.12 -10.56
CA ALA A 157 -28.86 -86.02 -9.61
C ALA A 157 -27.52 -85.34 -9.42
N SER A 158 -26.41 -86.11 -9.48
CA SER A 158 -25.02 -85.56 -9.43
C SER A 158 -24.71 -84.73 -10.63
N ILE A 159 -25.07 -85.12 -11.86
CA ILE A 159 -24.89 -84.37 -13.09
C ILE A 159 -25.61 -82.98 -12.94
N LYS A 160 -26.84 -82.92 -12.45
CA LYS A 160 -27.60 -81.67 -12.30
C LYS A 160 -27.01 -80.75 -11.22
N ARG A 161 -26.41 -81.28 -10.17
CA ARG A 161 -25.63 -80.49 -9.21
C ARG A 161 -24.38 -79.93 -9.82
N GLN A 162 -23.68 -80.71 -10.65
CA GLN A 162 -22.45 -80.19 -11.39
C GLN A 162 -22.83 -79.13 -12.39
N GLU A 163 -23.93 -79.28 -13.19
CA GLU A 163 -24.42 -78.25 -14.11
C GLU A 163 -24.70 -76.94 -13.38
N LEU A 164 -25.36 -77.00 -12.19
CA LEU A 164 -25.60 -75.80 -11.34
C LEU A 164 -24.26 -75.16 -10.92
N ALA A 165 -23.31 -75.95 -10.46
CA ALA A 165 -22.00 -75.42 -10.04
C ALA A 165 -21.26 -74.74 -11.17
N ILE A 166 -21.29 -75.31 -12.40
CA ILE A 166 -20.72 -74.68 -13.58
C ILE A 166 -21.43 -73.37 -13.94
N ALA A 167 -22.78 -73.35 -13.92
CA ALA A 167 -23.53 -72.14 -14.20
C ALA A 167 -23.27 -71.01 -13.15
N GLN A 168 -23.11 -71.38 -11.88
CA GLN A 168 -22.72 -70.40 -10.84
C GLN A 168 -21.34 -69.85 -11.05
N ALA A 169 -20.34 -70.69 -11.38
CA ALA A 169 -18.99 -70.25 -11.67
C ALA A 169 -18.92 -69.33 -12.91
N SER A 170 -19.68 -69.69 -13.97
CA SER A 170 -19.76 -68.85 -15.18
C SER A 170 -20.38 -67.48 -14.91
N LEU A 171 -21.45 -67.43 -14.10
CA LEU A 171 -22.04 -66.14 -13.71
C LEU A 171 -21.06 -65.30 -12.84
N ALA A 172 -20.33 -65.92 -11.94
CA ALA A 172 -19.38 -65.22 -11.08
C ALA A 172 -18.22 -64.60 -11.99
N ALA A 173 -17.75 -65.33 -12.98
CA ALA A 173 -16.76 -64.85 -13.95
C ALA A 173 -17.31 -63.65 -14.77
N ALA A 174 -18.56 -63.73 -15.24
CA ALA A 174 -19.17 -62.64 -16.00
C ALA A 174 -19.41 -61.37 -15.13
N LEU A 175 -19.75 -61.53 -13.87
CA LEU A 175 -19.87 -60.40 -12.93
C LEU A 175 -18.51 -59.71 -12.70
N ALA A 176 -17.44 -60.48 -12.56
CA ALA A 176 -16.10 -59.93 -12.43
C ALA A 176 -15.69 -59.19 -13.73
N ASN A 177 -16.03 -59.72 -14.93
CA ASN A 177 -15.81 -59.03 -16.20
C ASN A 177 -16.64 -57.75 -16.33
N LEU A 178 -17.85 -57.74 -15.82
CA LEU A 178 -18.69 -56.53 -15.78
C LEU A 178 -18.05 -55.46 -14.90
N ASP A 179 -17.56 -55.82 -13.74
CA ASP A 179 -16.88 -54.88 -12.86
C ASP A 179 -15.62 -54.31 -13.55
N ALA A 180 -14.78 -55.15 -14.20
CA ALA A 180 -13.63 -54.71 -14.94
C ALA A 180 -14.01 -53.77 -16.09
N SER A 181 -15.07 -54.02 -16.84
CA SER A 181 -15.57 -53.15 -17.90
C SER A 181 -16.08 -51.80 -17.35
N ARG A 182 -16.72 -51.80 -16.21
CA ARG A 182 -17.17 -50.56 -15.52
C ARG A 182 -15.99 -49.73 -15.06
N GLN A 183 -14.94 -50.35 -14.54
CA GLN A 183 -13.73 -49.65 -14.12
C GLN A 183 -13.02 -49.01 -15.32
N GLU A 184 -12.94 -49.68 -16.46
CA GLU A 184 -12.36 -49.12 -17.67
C GLU A 184 -13.17 -47.92 -18.21
N HIS A 185 -14.52 -48.02 -18.18
CA HIS A 185 -15.37 -46.88 -18.51
C HIS A 185 -15.17 -45.70 -17.55
N ALA A 186 -15.06 -45.94 -16.22
CA ALA A 186 -14.80 -44.91 -15.23
C ALA A 186 -13.41 -44.26 -15.48
N ARG A 187 -12.40 -45.05 -15.77
CA ARG A 187 -11.05 -44.52 -16.13
C ARG A 187 -11.12 -43.62 -17.35
N ALA A 188 -11.77 -44.05 -18.45
CA ALA A 188 -11.88 -43.24 -19.65
C ALA A 188 -12.56 -41.89 -19.38
N ARG A 189 -13.56 -41.85 -18.48
CA ARG A 189 -14.21 -40.60 -18.04
C ARG A 189 -13.25 -39.72 -17.23
N ALA A 190 -12.50 -40.30 -16.29
CA ALA A 190 -11.52 -39.56 -15.52
C ALA A 190 -10.44 -38.91 -16.38
N ASP A 191 -9.96 -39.61 -17.39
CA ASP A 191 -8.98 -39.13 -18.37
C ASP A 191 -9.56 -37.94 -19.15
N ARG A 192 -10.80 -38.04 -19.67
CA ARG A 192 -11.48 -36.91 -20.32
C ARG A 192 -11.63 -35.72 -19.41
N ASP A 193 -12.05 -35.92 -18.15
CA ASP A 193 -12.22 -34.85 -17.16
C ASP A 193 -10.88 -34.17 -16.85
N GLY A 194 -9.77 -34.91 -16.89
CA GLY A 194 -8.41 -34.38 -16.83
C GLY A 194 -8.13 -33.36 -17.94
N LEU A 195 -8.42 -33.75 -19.20
CA LEU A 195 -8.23 -32.90 -20.38
C LEU A 195 -9.15 -31.65 -20.31
N VAL A 196 -10.41 -31.81 -19.85
CA VAL A 196 -11.34 -30.68 -19.70
C VAL A 196 -10.83 -29.67 -18.66
N ARG A 197 -10.28 -30.14 -17.53
CA ARG A 197 -9.64 -29.25 -16.55
C ARG A 197 -8.41 -28.55 -17.14
N GLN A 198 -7.58 -29.26 -17.88
CA GLN A 198 -6.44 -28.68 -18.58
C GLN A 198 -6.89 -27.59 -19.56
N ARG A 199 -7.97 -27.83 -20.32
CA ARG A 199 -8.58 -26.84 -21.22
C ARG A 199 -9.12 -25.61 -20.47
N ALA A 200 -9.75 -25.81 -19.30
CA ALA A 200 -10.23 -24.72 -18.45
C ALA A 200 -9.09 -23.84 -17.90
N ASN A 201 -7.95 -24.44 -17.59
CA ASN A 201 -6.77 -23.73 -17.09
C ASN A 201 -6.07 -22.85 -18.14
N LEU A 202 -6.45 -22.96 -19.42
CA LEU A 202 -5.99 -22.06 -20.48
C LEU A 202 -6.69 -20.69 -20.44
N ARG A 203 -7.73 -20.51 -19.64
CA ARG A 203 -8.38 -19.23 -19.46
C ARG A 203 -7.65 -18.40 -18.40
N LEU A 204 -7.34 -17.17 -18.75
CA LEU A 204 -6.78 -16.18 -17.82
C LEU A 204 -7.94 -15.52 -17.08
N ILE A 205 -8.11 -15.83 -15.82
CA ILE A 205 -9.27 -15.40 -15.02
C ILE A 205 -8.80 -14.48 -13.90
N SER A 206 -9.50 -13.36 -13.68
CA SER A 206 -9.25 -12.48 -12.55
C SER A 206 -9.69 -13.12 -11.23
N PRO A 207 -8.81 -13.24 -10.23
CA PRO A 207 -9.17 -13.79 -8.93
C PRO A 207 -10.01 -12.82 -8.09
N ALA A 208 -9.92 -11.51 -8.35
CA ALA A 208 -10.60 -10.45 -7.60
C ALA A 208 -11.17 -9.37 -8.53
N ALA A 209 -12.10 -8.57 -7.99
CA ALA A 209 -12.56 -7.37 -8.67
C ALA A 209 -11.49 -6.26 -8.56
N GLY A 210 -11.21 -5.56 -9.66
CA GLY A 210 -10.17 -4.54 -9.67
C GLY A 210 -10.09 -3.76 -10.97
N ILE A 211 -8.94 -3.14 -11.20
CA ILE A 211 -8.60 -2.41 -12.42
C ILE A 211 -7.36 -3.05 -13.03
N VAL A 212 -7.36 -3.22 -14.34
CA VAL A 212 -6.18 -3.66 -15.09
C VAL A 212 -5.13 -2.55 -15.03
N SER A 213 -4.04 -2.80 -14.31
CA SER A 213 -2.93 -1.84 -14.19
C SER A 213 -1.98 -1.93 -15.36
N ARG A 214 -1.78 -3.14 -15.90
CA ARG A 214 -0.85 -3.38 -16.99
C ARG A 214 -1.25 -4.62 -17.80
N ARG A 215 -0.97 -4.56 -19.10
CA ARG A 215 -1.04 -5.68 -20.04
C ARG A 215 0.34 -5.90 -20.62
N ASP A 216 0.96 -7.02 -20.27
CA ASP A 216 2.36 -7.32 -20.60
C ASP A 216 2.51 -8.16 -21.88
N ALA A 217 1.40 -8.73 -22.40
CA ALA A 217 1.45 -9.52 -23.61
C ALA A 217 0.17 -9.41 -24.45
N ASP A 218 0.31 -9.60 -25.74
CA ASP A 218 -0.73 -9.51 -26.77
C ASP A 218 -1.06 -10.88 -27.36
N ALA A 219 -2.20 -10.95 -28.08
CA ALA A 219 -2.57 -12.12 -28.87
C ALA A 219 -1.45 -12.48 -29.87
N GLY A 220 -1.16 -13.78 -29.99
CA GLY A 220 -0.06 -14.30 -30.83
C GLY A 220 1.28 -14.41 -30.09
N THR A 221 1.48 -13.75 -28.97
CA THR A 221 2.69 -13.86 -28.16
C THR A 221 2.78 -15.21 -27.45
N THR A 222 3.97 -15.80 -27.37
CA THR A 222 4.22 -16.99 -26.56
C THR A 222 4.55 -16.56 -25.12
N ALA A 223 3.79 -17.06 -24.16
CA ALA A 223 4.01 -16.83 -22.73
C ALA A 223 4.47 -18.13 -22.06
N VAL A 224 5.41 -18.02 -21.11
CA VAL A 224 5.85 -19.14 -20.29
C VAL A 224 5.03 -19.25 -19.01
N ALA A 225 5.03 -20.42 -18.38
CA ALA A 225 4.33 -20.62 -17.10
C ALA A 225 4.80 -19.62 -16.05
N GLY A 226 3.84 -18.96 -15.37
CA GLY A 226 4.11 -17.96 -14.35
C GLY A 226 4.44 -16.56 -14.86
N GLN A 227 4.59 -16.35 -16.16
CA GLN A 227 4.76 -15.02 -16.75
C GLN A 227 3.43 -14.25 -16.68
N ALA A 228 3.45 -13.03 -16.12
CA ALA A 228 2.28 -12.17 -16.12
C ALA A 228 1.90 -11.76 -17.56
N VAL A 229 0.63 -11.88 -17.89
CA VAL A 229 0.01 -11.37 -19.12
C VAL A 229 -0.83 -10.14 -18.84
N VAL A 230 -1.54 -10.17 -17.73
CA VAL A 230 -2.36 -9.05 -17.23
C VAL A 230 -2.10 -8.88 -15.75
N GLU A 231 -1.92 -7.63 -15.31
CA GLU A 231 -1.86 -7.29 -13.89
C GLU A 231 -3.15 -6.57 -13.49
N VAL A 232 -3.78 -7.04 -12.41
CA VAL A 232 -5.00 -6.45 -11.84
C VAL A 232 -4.73 -5.98 -10.41
N ILE A 233 -5.11 -4.76 -10.10
CA ILE A 233 -5.03 -4.18 -8.77
C ILE A 233 -6.42 -4.01 -8.16
N GLU A 234 -6.55 -4.29 -6.89
CA GLU A 234 -7.81 -4.09 -6.17
C GLU A 234 -8.00 -2.61 -5.83
N ARG A 235 -9.15 -2.04 -6.17
CA ARG A 235 -9.46 -0.62 -5.94
C ARG A 235 -9.31 -0.15 -4.49
N GLY A 236 -9.66 -1.00 -3.54
CA GLY A 236 -9.59 -0.70 -2.10
C GLY A 236 -8.25 -0.99 -1.45
N SER A 237 -7.26 -1.45 -2.22
CA SER A 237 -5.96 -1.88 -1.66
C SER A 237 -4.84 -0.86 -1.87
N LEU A 238 -5.17 0.43 -2.05
CA LEU A 238 -4.16 1.47 -2.21
C LEU A 238 -3.60 1.92 -0.88
N TRP A 239 -2.31 2.10 -0.85
CA TRP A 239 -1.58 2.76 0.21
C TRP A 239 -0.46 3.63 -0.35
N LEU A 240 0.19 4.39 0.50
CA LEU A 240 1.41 5.12 0.16
C LEU A 240 2.60 4.47 0.85
N SER A 241 3.68 4.34 0.12
CA SER A 241 4.99 3.98 0.63
C SER A 241 5.74 5.27 0.91
N VAL A 242 5.78 5.70 2.16
CA VAL A 242 6.27 7.02 2.57
C VAL A 242 7.62 6.88 3.26
N ARG A 243 8.55 7.74 2.89
CA ARG A 243 9.90 7.83 3.45
C ARG A 243 9.98 9.01 4.41
N PHE A 244 10.47 8.77 5.60
CA PHE A 244 10.67 9.75 6.65
C PHE A 244 12.12 9.76 7.10
N ASP A 245 12.65 10.93 7.38
CA ASP A 245 13.97 11.11 7.97
C ASP A 245 14.05 10.39 9.33
N GLN A 246 14.97 9.46 9.47
CA GLN A 246 15.15 8.62 10.65
C GLN A 246 15.45 9.44 11.91
N GLN A 247 16.21 10.54 11.78
CA GLN A 247 16.56 11.40 12.91
C GLN A 247 15.36 12.13 13.50
N ARG A 248 14.32 12.39 12.66
CA ARG A 248 13.09 13.07 13.04
C ARG A 248 11.94 12.14 13.34
N ALA A 249 12.09 10.85 13.06
CA ALA A 249 11.02 9.85 13.18
C ALA A 249 10.68 9.43 14.61
N GLN A 250 11.28 10.09 15.62
CA GLN A 250 10.96 9.80 17.03
C GLN A 250 9.47 10.04 17.29
N GLY A 251 8.78 9.02 17.80
CA GLY A 251 7.34 9.06 18.07
C GLY A 251 6.47 8.63 16.89
N LEU A 252 7.02 8.34 15.72
CA LEU A 252 6.28 7.75 14.61
C LEU A 252 5.83 6.33 14.99
N ALA A 253 4.52 6.10 14.91
CA ALA A 253 3.90 4.82 15.24
C ALA A 253 2.73 4.50 14.30
N ALA A 254 2.29 3.25 14.30
CA ALA A 254 1.06 2.86 13.63
C ALA A 254 -0.15 3.59 14.24
N GLN A 255 -1.20 3.76 13.45
CA GLN A 255 -2.47 4.42 13.78
C GLN A 255 -2.39 5.95 13.95
N LEU A 256 -1.24 6.58 13.78
CA LEU A 256 -1.16 8.04 13.78
C LEU A 256 -1.90 8.63 12.57
N PRO A 257 -2.62 9.74 12.78
CA PRO A 257 -3.31 10.43 11.69
C PRO A 257 -2.31 11.09 10.74
N ALA A 258 -2.63 11.02 9.46
CA ALA A 258 -1.81 11.60 8.39
C ALA A 258 -2.67 12.45 7.46
N GLN A 259 -2.06 13.47 6.88
CA GLN A 259 -2.60 14.23 5.77
C GLN A 259 -1.80 13.89 4.51
N ILE A 260 -2.49 13.55 3.44
CA ILE A 260 -1.92 13.11 2.16
C ILE A 260 -2.27 14.16 1.12
N VAL A 261 -1.27 14.70 0.43
CA VAL A 261 -1.44 15.62 -0.70
C VAL A 261 -0.84 14.95 -1.94
N LEU A 262 -1.69 14.55 -2.86
CA LEU A 262 -1.26 13.95 -4.13
C LEU A 262 -0.69 15.03 -5.06
N ARG A 263 0.34 14.69 -5.82
CA ARG A 263 1.01 15.63 -6.74
C ARG A 263 0.07 16.14 -7.83
N SER A 264 -0.85 15.30 -8.31
CA SER A 264 -1.87 15.66 -9.30
C SER A 264 -2.96 16.58 -8.75
N ARG A 265 -3.08 16.70 -7.42
CA ARG A 265 -4.09 17.48 -6.72
C ARG A 265 -3.47 18.35 -5.63
N ALA A 266 -2.49 19.15 -6.03
CA ALA A 266 -1.81 20.07 -5.13
C ALA A 266 -2.84 21.00 -4.45
N GLY A 267 -2.79 21.06 -3.11
CA GLY A 267 -3.71 21.84 -2.29
C GLY A 267 -4.93 21.09 -1.76
N GLU A 268 -5.21 19.87 -2.23
CA GLU A 268 -6.26 19.02 -1.66
C GLU A 268 -5.65 18.00 -0.69
N ALA A 269 -5.79 18.25 0.61
CA ALA A 269 -5.35 17.31 1.63
C ALA A 269 -6.41 16.21 1.85
N VAL A 270 -6.03 14.96 1.68
CA VAL A 270 -6.86 13.79 1.97
C VAL A 270 -6.41 13.18 3.29
N ALA A 271 -7.37 12.87 4.16
CA ALA A 271 -7.08 12.23 5.44
C ALA A 271 -6.64 10.78 5.24
N GLY A 272 -5.60 10.40 5.99
CA GLY A 272 -5.06 9.05 6.03
C GLY A 272 -4.58 8.68 7.42
N ARG A 273 -3.99 7.50 7.53
CA ARG A 273 -3.36 7.03 8.77
C ARG A 273 -2.15 6.15 8.46
N VAL A 274 -1.20 6.15 9.37
CA VAL A 274 -0.07 5.23 9.33
C VAL A 274 -0.56 3.83 9.66
N VAL A 275 -0.39 2.86 8.76
CA VAL A 275 -0.79 1.45 8.99
C VAL A 275 0.31 0.69 9.70
N ARG A 276 1.53 0.83 9.21
CA ARG A 276 2.69 0.16 9.79
C ARG A 276 3.98 0.87 9.41
N LEU A 277 5.01 0.63 10.21
CA LEU A 277 6.38 0.96 9.88
C LEU A 277 7.05 -0.31 9.34
N GLU A 278 7.85 -0.15 8.29
CA GLU A 278 8.66 -1.25 7.81
C GLU A 278 9.84 -1.50 8.78
N PRO A 279 10.18 -2.77 9.06
CA PRO A 279 11.22 -3.09 10.03
C PRO A 279 12.64 -2.80 9.51
N HIS A 280 12.79 -2.54 8.21
CA HIS A 280 14.06 -2.20 7.57
C HIS A 280 14.11 -0.71 7.27
N ALA A 281 15.16 -0.06 7.74
CA ALA A 281 15.52 1.30 7.35
C ALA A 281 16.56 1.24 6.22
N ASP A 282 16.58 2.26 5.38
CA ASP A 282 17.62 2.43 4.36
C ASP A 282 18.87 3.00 5.01
N ALA A 283 19.97 2.24 5.01
CA ALA A 283 21.23 2.64 5.64
C ALA A 283 21.99 3.70 4.82
N VAL A 284 21.63 3.90 3.55
CA VAL A 284 22.30 4.87 2.66
C VAL A 284 21.60 6.22 2.73
N THR A 285 20.27 6.22 2.68
CA THR A 285 19.47 7.46 2.71
C THR A 285 19.10 7.88 4.14
N GLU A 286 19.33 7.04 5.15
CA GLU A 286 18.92 7.22 6.55
C GLU A 286 17.42 7.46 6.68
N GLU A 287 16.62 6.79 5.83
CA GLU A 287 15.17 6.93 5.80
C GLU A 287 14.48 5.71 6.42
N LEU A 288 13.38 5.97 7.10
CA LEU A 288 12.45 4.98 7.61
C LEU A 288 11.23 4.92 6.69
N LEU A 289 10.86 3.72 6.27
CA LEU A 289 9.71 3.50 5.41
C LEU A 289 8.46 3.21 6.24
N ALA A 290 7.38 3.94 5.97
CA ALA A 290 6.07 3.68 6.55
C ALA A 290 5.00 3.52 5.48
N LYS A 291 4.04 2.66 5.74
CA LYS A 291 2.85 2.49 4.90
C LYS A 291 1.71 3.32 5.48
N VAL A 292 1.16 4.19 4.63
CA VAL A 292 0.06 5.10 4.99
C VAL A 292 -1.12 4.77 4.08
N GLU A 293 -2.30 4.56 4.64
CA GLU A 293 -3.51 4.32 3.85
C GLU A 293 -4.45 5.53 3.88
N PHE A 294 -5.29 5.63 2.87
CA PHE A 294 -6.37 6.61 2.84
C PHE A 294 -7.47 6.17 3.80
N ASN A 295 -8.03 7.08 4.60
CA ASN A 295 -9.17 6.78 5.47
C ASN A 295 -10.43 6.43 4.68
N ALA A 296 -10.58 6.99 3.49
CA ALA A 296 -11.62 6.67 2.52
C ALA A 296 -10.99 6.53 1.14
N SER A 297 -11.45 5.55 0.36
CA SER A 297 -10.98 5.39 -1.02
C SER A 297 -11.19 6.69 -1.81
N PRO A 298 -10.16 7.23 -2.48
CA PRO A 298 -10.28 8.41 -3.30
C PRO A 298 -11.38 8.22 -4.37
N ALA A 299 -12.21 9.25 -4.59
CA ALA A 299 -13.28 9.20 -5.58
C ALA A 299 -12.76 8.88 -7.00
N VAL A 300 -11.61 9.44 -7.34
CA VAL A 300 -10.84 9.09 -8.54
C VAL A 300 -9.56 8.40 -8.06
N MET A 301 -9.32 7.21 -8.58
CA MET A 301 -8.13 6.42 -8.25
C MET A 301 -6.87 7.14 -8.72
N PRO A 302 -5.91 7.45 -7.84
CA PRO A 302 -4.63 7.99 -8.24
C PRO A 302 -3.82 6.94 -9.03
N PRO A 303 -3.01 7.35 -10.00
CA PRO A 303 -2.10 6.46 -10.70
C PRO A 303 -1.12 5.76 -9.72
N ILE A 304 -0.85 4.48 -9.97
CA ILE A 304 0.23 3.79 -9.25
C ILE A 304 1.56 4.43 -9.62
N GLY A 305 2.39 4.68 -8.59
CA GLY A 305 3.66 5.40 -8.75
C GLY A 305 3.54 6.93 -8.63
N GLU A 306 2.32 7.47 -8.45
CA GLU A 306 2.14 8.89 -8.21
C GLU A 306 2.82 9.32 -6.91
N LEU A 307 3.52 10.46 -6.96
CA LEU A 307 4.15 11.05 -5.79
C LEU A 307 3.11 11.76 -4.92
N ALA A 308 3.30 11.65 -3.61
CA ALA A 308 2.48 12.33 -2.62
C ALA A 308 3.34 12.88 -1.48
N GLU A 309 2.92 14.01 -0.96
CA GLU A 309 3.42 14.58 0.28
C GLU A 309 2.56 14.10 1.44
N VAL A 310 3.20 13.63 2.49
CA VAL A 310 2.49 13.09 3.66
C VAL A 310 2.99 13.77 4.92
N THR A 311 2.06 14.35 5.67
CA THR A 311 2.33 14.94 6.97
C THR A 311 1.65 14.10 8.04
N VAL A 312 2.44 13.50 8.93
CA VAL A 312 1.95 12.70 10.06
C VAL A 312 1.95 13.56 11.31
N ALA A 313 0.81 13.69 11.96
CA ALA A 313 0.72 14.36 13.25
C ALA A 313 1.25 13.44 14.35
N LEU A 314 2.31 13.87 15.04
CA LEU A 314 2.87 13.14 16.17
C LEU A 314 2.08 13.46 17.45
N PRO A 315 2.22 12.66 18.52
CA PRO A 315 1.59 12.96 19.80
C PRO A 315 1.98 14.36 20.31
N ALA A 316 0.99 15.09 20.84
CA ALA A 316 1.23 16.42 21.38
C ALA A 316 2.12 16.34 22.63
N HIS A 317 3.08 17.25 22.72
CA HIS A 317 3.89 17.44 23.93
C HIS A 317 3.12 18.26 24.97
N ALA A 318 3.53 18.14 26.24
CA ALA A 318 2.98 18.95 27.33
C ALA A 318 3.04 20.44 27.01
N ALA A 319 2.09 21.22 27.54
CA ALA A 319 2.08 22.67 27.37
C ALA A 319 3.31 23.30 28.06
N LEU A 320 4.18 23.89 27.26
CA LEU A 320 5.39 24.63 27.69
C LEU A 320 5.48 25.94 26.90
N PRO A 321 6.33 26.89 27.32
CA PRO A 321 6.61 28.09 26.54
C PRO A 321 7.05 27.76 25.12
N VAL A 322 6.46 28.43 24.12
CA VAL A 322 6.83 28.28 22.71
C VAL A 322 7.26 29.63 22.15
N VAL A 323 8.27 29.58 21.30
CA VAL A 323 8.86 30.77 20.65
C VAL A 323 9.09 30.49 19.18
N PRO A 324 9.02 31.50 18.29
CA PRO A 324 9.47 31.35 16.90
C PRO A 324 10.94 30.97 16.85
N ASN A 325 11.32 30.04 15.99
CA ASN A 325 12.72 29.64 15.80
C ASN A 325 13.64 30.83 15.46
N ALA A 326 13.12 31.84 14.75
CA ALA A 326 13.83 33.06 14.43
C ALA A 326 14.30 33.87 15.64
N SER A 327 13.64 33.71 16.79
CA SER A 327 14.02 34.41 18.04
C SER A 327 15.18 33.76 18.77
N ILE A 328 15.56 32.52 18.42
CA ILE A 328 16.61 31.76 19.09
C ILE A 328 17.96 32.17 18.51
N GLN A 329 18.82 32.68 19.35
CA GLN A 329 20.16 33.13 18.97
C GLN A 329 21.23 32.45 19.79
N ARG A 330 22.46 32.47 19.29
CA ARG A 330 23.61 31.95 20.01
C ARG A 330 24.52 33.12 20.43
N LEU A 331 24.71 33.29 21.71
CA LEU A 331 25.63 34.28 22.29
C LEU A 331 26.65 33.54 23.15
N ASP A 332 27.93 33.80 22.92
CA ASP A 332 29.06 33.16 23.65
C ASP A 332 28.93 31.62 23.77
N GLY A 333 28.50 30.99 22.65
CA GLY A 333 28.33 29.54 22.57
C GLY A 333 27.04 29.00 23.21
N ARG A 334 26.22 29.82 23.88
CA ARG A 334 24.97 29.42 24.52
C ARG A 334 23.77 29.82 23.67
N LEU A 335 22.80 28.88 23.53
CA LEU A 335 21.51 29.20 22.92
C LEU A 335 20.66 29.99 23.89
N GLY A 336 19.97 31.02 23.39
CA GLY A 336 19.11 31.86 24.22
C GLY A 336 18.23 32.77 23.37
N VAL A 337 17.41 33.54 24.03
CA VAL A 337 16.53 34.55 23.46
C VAL A 337 16.76 35.89 24.09
N TRP A 338 16.51 36.99 23.36
CA TRP A 338 16.50 38.33 23.91
C TRP A 338 15.12 38.66 24.43
N LEU A 339 15.01 38.95 25.73
CA LEU A 339 13.82 39.43 26.38
C LEU A 339 13.84 40.96 26.48
N LEU A 340 12.67 41.56 26.24
CA LEU A 340 12.47 42.99 26.43
C LEU A 340 11.80 43.24 27.78
N GLU A 341 12.56 43.77 28.73
CA GLU A 341 12.12 44.14 30.09
C GLU A 341 12.22 45.65 30.28
N GLN A 342 11.11 46.37 30.43
CA GLN A 342 11.09 47.82 30.66
C GLN A 342 12.02 48.63 29.75
N GLN A 343 12.03 48.31 28.41
CA GLN A 343 12.87 48.89 27.36
C GLN A 343 14.38 48.53 27.42
N THR A 344 14.75 47.59 28.27
CA THR A 344 16.10 47.02 28.29
C THR A 344 16.09 45.59 27.77
N LEU A 345 17.21 45.21 27.16
CA LEU A 345 17.37 43.85 26.64
C LEU A 345 18.09 42.96 27.65
N ARG A 346 17.54 41.79 27.91
CA ARG A 346 18.20 40.75 28.70
C ARG A 346 18.32 39.46 27.88
N PHE A 347 19.50 38.93 27.77
CA PHE A 347 19.69 37.61 27.15
C PHE A 347 19.35 36.52 28.16
N ALA A 348 18.39 35.68 27.82
CA ALA A 348 17.98 34.54 28.62
C ALA A 348 18.46 33.25 27.94
N PRO A 349 19.42 32.52 28.55
CA PRO A 349 19.81 31.19 28.05
C PRO A 349 18.61 30.25 28.13
N VAL A 350 18.39 29.47 27.06
CA VAL A 350 17.26 28.54 27.00
C VAL A 350 17.72 27.16 26.56
N LYS A 351 16.95 26.13 26.99
CA LYS A 351 17.07 24.78 26.49
C LYS A 351 15.85 24.50 25.59
N THR A 352 16.11 24.27 24.33
CA THR A 352 15.07 23.98 23.33
C THR A 352 14.58 22.53 23.46
N GLY A 353 13.31 22.33 23.12
CA GLY A 353 12.65 21.02 23.05
C GLY A 353 12.17 20.70 21.62
N ALA A 354 10.93 20.25 21.50
CA ALA A 354 10.32 19.90 20.22
C ALA A 354 10.09 21.13 19.34
N THR A 355 10.06 20.92 18.03
CA THR A 355 9.80 21.94 16.99
C THR A 355 8.65 21.47 16.13
N ASP A 356 7.76 22.38 15.71
CA ASP A 356 6.73 22.08 14.71
C ASP A 356 7.14 22.47 13.30
N LEU A 357 6.28 22.18 12.32
CA LEU A 357 6.51 22.53 10.91
C LEU A 357 6.24 24.03 10.62
N GLN A 358 5.61 24.76 11.53
CA GLN A 358 5.37 26.20 11.42
C GLN A 358 6.58 27.02 11.92
N GLY A 359 7.61 26.34 12.43
CA GLY A 359 8.80 26.98 12.94
C GLY A 359 8.70 27.47 14.38
N LEU A 360 7.74 26.96 15.16
CA LEU A 360 7.68 27.18 16.60
C LEU A 360 8.55 26.15 17.34
N VAL A 361 9.28 26.60 18.33
CA VAL A 361 10.18 25.79 19.16
C VAL A 361 9.73 25.84 20.60
N GLN A 362 9.59 24.70 21.22
CA GLN A 362 9.27 24.58 22.64
C GLN A 362 10.50 24.84 23.48
N ILE A 363 10.33 25.58 24.55
CA ILE A 363 11.40 25.87 25.51
C ILE A 363 11.17 25.06 26.79
N VAL A 364 12.09 24.15 27.06
CA VAL A 364 12.00 23.25 28.23
C VAL A 364 12.51 23.93 29.49
N GLN A 365 13.49 24.83 29.36
CA GLN A 365 14.06 25.58 30.50
C GLN A 365 14.46 26.99 30.07
N GLY A 366 14.27 27.99 30.93
CA GLY A 366 14.75 29.34 30.71
C GLY A 366 13.66 30.40 30.48
N LEU A 367 12.41 29.99 30.23
CA LEU A 367 11.24 30.89 30.11
C LEU A 367 10.06 30.37 30.91
N SER A 368 9.22 31.29 31.37
CA SER A 368 8.01 30.97 32.16
C SER A 368 6.70 31.20 31.41
N GLY A 369 6.71 32.00 30.35
CA GLY A 369 5.52 32.42 29.61
C GLY A 369 5.00 33.80 30.04
N GLY A 370 4.52 34.56 29.05
CA GLY A 370 4.09 35.96 29.24
C GLY A 370 5.20 36.98 29.03
N GLU A 371 6.47 36.56 28.92
CA GLU A 371 7.58 37.47 28.65
C GLU A 371 7.51 37.99 27.19
N GLN A 372 7.98 39.21 26.96
CA GLN A 372 8.16 39.77 25.64
C GLN A 372 9.55 39.40 25.08
N LEU A 373 9.60 38.69 23.96
CA LEU A 373 10.84 38.30 23.32
C LEU A 373 11.03 39.01 21.98
N VAL A 374 12.28 39.25 21.61
CA VAL A 374 12.63 39.81 20.32
C VAL A 374 12.66 38.69 19.28
N VAL A 375 11.84 38.82 18.25
CA VAL A 375 11.80 37.84 17.11
C VAL A 375 12.80 38.23 16.04
N TYR A 376 12.77 39.49 15.59
CA TYR A 376 13.70 40.00 14.57
C TYR A 376 14.35 41.28 15.02
N SER A 377 15.59 41.46 14.56
CA SER A 377 16.40 42.64 14.78
C SER A 377 17.21 42.96 13.55
N ARG A 378 17.36 44.24 13.24
CA ARG A 378 18.16 44.69 12.08
C ARG A 378 19.67 44.59 12.30
N LYS A 379 20.13 44.56 13.54
CA LYS A 379 21.53 44.47 13.94
C LYS A 379 21.70 43.45 15.06
N ALA A 380 22.91 42.96 15.26
CA ALA A 380 23.24 42.16 16.43
C ALA A 380 22.91 42.94 17.73
N LEU A 381 22.26 42.29 18.66
CA LEU A 381 21.83 42.87 19.92
C LEU A 381 22.87 42.63 21.01
N THR A 382 22.96 43.60 21.91
CA THR A 382 23.70 43.53 23.17
C THR A 382 22.79 44.03 24.29
N ALA A 383 23.13 43.76 25.54
CA ALA A 383 22.34 44.22 26.70
C ALA A 383 22.18 45.74 26.74
N ASN A 384 23.13 46.50 26.17
CA ASN A 384 23.13 47.96 26.15
C ASN A 384 22.53 48.57 24.88
N THR A 385 22.04 47.74 23.96
CA THR A 385 21.48 48.24 22.69
C THR A 385 20.16 48.95 22.94
N ARG A 386 20.07 50.22 22.55
CA ARG A 386 18.75 50.91 22.55
C ARG A 386 17.88 50.38 21.44
N VAL A 387 16.62 50.06 21.78
CA VAL A 387 15.71 49.45 20.84
C VAL A 387 14.42 50.24 20.69
N THR A 388 13.80 50.15 19.53
CA THR A 388 12.44 50.64 19.28
C THR A 388 11.61 49.51 18.72
N VAL A 389 10.47 49.22 19.37
CA VAL A 389 9.53 48.21 18.93
C VAL A 389 8.80 48.74 17.71
N VAL A 390 8.80 47.95 16.64
CA VAL A 390 8.06 48.21 15.40
C VAL A 390 7.22 47.01 15.06
N GLN A 391 6.09 47.21 14.37
CA GLN A 391 5.23 46.10 13.96
C GLN A 391 5.86 45.25 12.86
N GLN A 392 6.63 45.87 11.95
CA GLN A 392 7.29 45.18 10.87
C GLN A 392 8.64 45.88 10.56
N ILE A 393 9.66 45.06 10.30
CA ILE A 393 10.97 45.57 9.83
C ILE A 393 10.97 45.56 8.32
N ALA A 394 11.28 46.71 7.69
CA ALA A 394 11.37 46.83 6.24
C ALA A 394 12.40 45.83 5.67
N GLY A 395 11.96 44.96 4.75
CA GLY A 395 12.78 43.92 4.11
C GLY A 395 12.76 42.54 4.77
N VAL A 396 11.97 42.36 5.81
CA VAL A 396 11.68 41.04 6.39
C VAL A 396 10.25 40.68 6.01
N ALA A 397 10.05 39.51 5.39
CA ALA A 397 8.71 39.00 5.10
C ALA A 397 7.98 38.73 6.44
N PRO A 398 6.64 38.94 6.50
CA PRO A 398 5.86 38.67 7.68
C PRO A 398 5.87 37.21 8.09
#